data_48be8308e7a54e13da2b004717394d09
#
_entry.id   48be8308e7a54e13da2b004717394d09
#
_cell.length_a   1.000
_cell.length_b   1.000
_cell.length_c   1.000
_cell.angle_alpha   90.00
_cell.angle_beta   90.00
_cell.angle_gamma   90.00
#
_symmetry.space_group_name_H-M   'P 1'
#
loop_
_entity.id
_entity.type
_entity.pdbx_description
1 polymer ?
#
loop_
_entity_poly.entity_id
_entity_poly.type
_entity_poly.pdbx_seq_one_letter_code
_entity_poly.pdbx_strand_id
1 'polypeptide(L)'
;MARAEIEGGVIAHPVPVTAGAEVNIKYNGLLAASGADAVYLHYGYGPADHWADVADLPMHRTSDGFEASIKVKSNDRLNFCFKDSANNWDNNSGKDWSYTIHSGRKP
;
A
#
# COMPACT_ATOMS: atom_id res chain seq x y z
N MET A 1 -10.64 8.88 -13.44
CA MET A 1 -10.26 8.23 -12.16
C MET A 1 -9.10 8.96 -11.54
N ALA A 2 -9.19 9.23 -10.25
CA ALA A 2 -8.15 9.93 -9.54
C ALA A 2 -7.07 8.96 -9.03
N ARG A 3 -5.89 9.49 -8.86
CA ARG A 3 -4.80 8.79 -8.17
C ARG A 3 -4.21 9.72 -7.13
N ALA A 4 -3.60 9.16 -6.11
CA ALA A 4 -2.91 9.93 -5.09
C ALA A 4 -1.41 9.64 -5.14
N GLU A 5 -0.63 10.67 -5.31
CA GLU A 5 0.82 10.63 -5.14
C GLU A 5 1.10 11.15 -3.75
N ILE A 6 1.73 10.32 -2.93
CA ILE A 6 1.99 10.65 -1.55
C ILE A 6 3.48 10.53 -1.24
N GLU A 7 3.88 11.03 -0.10
CA GLU A 7 5.28 11.05 0.29
C GLU A 7 5.87 9.64 0.29
N GLY A 8 7.17 9.55 0.09
CA GLY A 8 7.86 8.26 0.11
C GLY A 8 7.84 7.50 -1.20
N GLY A 9 7.42 8.13 -2.29
CA GLY A 9 7.40 7.50 -3.62
C GLY A 9 6.24 6.55 -3.82
N VAL A 10 5.10 6.80 -3.18
CA VAL A 10 3.91 5.94 -3.23
C VAL A 10 2.83 6.57 -4.08
N ILE A 11 2.24 5.79 -4.97
CA ILE A 11 1.08 6.20 -5.77
C ILE A 11 -0.03 5.17 -5.59
N ALA A 12 -1.20 5.62 -5.19
CA ALA A 12 -2.39 4.77 -5.08
C ALA A 12 -3.40 5.13 -6.16
N HIS A 13 -3.97 4.14 -6.83
CA HIS A 13 -4.90 4.36 -7.93
C HIS A 13 -5.89 3.19 -8.05
N PRO A 14 -7.16 3.42 -8.22
CA PRO A 14 -7.86 4.70 -8.13
C PRO A 14 -8.13 5.11 -6.69
N VAL A 15 -8.34 6.38 -6.48
CA VAL A 15 -8.82 6.89 -5.22
C VAL A 15 -10.19 7.56 -5.45
N PRO A 16 -11.10 7.51 -4.47
CA PRO A 16 -10.97 6.91 -3.14
C PRO A 16 -10.83 5.40 -3.18
N VAL A 17 -10.22 4.83 -2.13
CA VAL A 17 -10.13 3.39 -1.94
C VAL A 17 -11.53 2.88 -1.56
N THR A 18 -12.04 1.89 -2.25
CA THR A 18 -13.43 1.46 -2.12
C THR A 18 -13.52 -0.03 -1.82
N ALA A 19 -14.35 -0.37 -0.84
CA ALA A 19 -14.56 -1.76 -0.47
C ALA A 19 -15.10 -2.57 -1.66
N GLY A 20 -14.53 -3.75 -1.89
CA GLY A 20 -14.91 -4.62 -3.00
C GLY A 20 -14.23 -4.30 -4.31
N ALA A 21 -13.53 -3.18 -4.41
CA ALA A 21 -12.81 -2.78 -5.61
C ALA A 21 -11.31 -3.06 -5.45
N GLU A 22 -10.58 -2.97 -6.56
CA GLU A 22 -9.11 -3.05 -6.52
C GLU A 22 -8.50 -1.68 -6.36
N VAL A 23 -7.37 -1.65 -5.64
CA VAL A 23 -6.47 -0.50 -5.63
C VAL A 23 -5.08 -0.96 -6.03
N ASN A 24 -4.44 -0.21 -6.92
CA ASN A 24 -3.07 -0.46 -7.33
C ASN A 24 -2.14 0.45 -6.53
N ILE A 25 -1.12 -0.13 -5.92
CA ILE A 25 -0.12 0.60 -5.15
C ILE A 25 1.20 0.51 -5.93
N LYS A 26 1.75 1.66 -6.28
CA LYS A 26 3.08 1.76 -6.88
C LYS A 26 4.04 2.31 -5.86
N TYR A 27 5.23 1.78 -5.85
CA TYR A 27 6.26 2.15 -4.89
C TYR A 27 7.60 2.37 -5.59
N ASN A 28 8.19 3.52 -5.37
CA ASN A 28 9.54 3.85 -5.80
C ASN A 28 10.19 4.72 -4.73
N GLY A 29 10.27 4.17 -3.53
CA GLY A 29 10.77 4.89 -2.37
C GLY A 29 12.13 4.39 -1.91
N LEU A 30 12.34 4.44 -0.60
CA LEU A 30 13.63 4.18 0.04
C LEU A 30 14.25 2.84 -0.35
N LEU A 31 13.47 1.76 -0.32
CA LEU A 31 14.00 0.42 -0.60
C LEU A 31 14.38 0.29 -2.08
N ALA A 32 13.58 0.86 -2.97
CA ALA A 32 13.89 0.87 -4.40
C ALA A 32 15.16 1.65 -4.67
N ALA A 33 15.31 2.81 -4.04
CA ALA A 33 16.50 3.65 -4.16
C ALA A 33 17.73 2.95 -3.61
N SER A 34 17.57 2.08 -2.62
CA SER A 34 18.68 1.31 -2.02
C SER A 34 19.03 0.06 -2.82
N GLY A 35 18.35 -0.19 -3.93
CA GLY A 35 18.66 -1.32 -4.81
C GLY A 35 18.07 -2.65 -4.39
N ALA A 36 16.94 -2.65 -3.70
CA ALA A 36 16.27 -3.89 -3.28
C ALA A 36 15.92 -4.74 -4.50
N ASP A 37 16.23 -6.04 -4.41
CA ASP A 37 15.90 -7.00 -5.49
C ASP A 37 14.42 -7.31 -5.51
N ALA A 38 13.79 -7.35 -4.34
CA ALA A 38 12.38 -7.66 -4.19
C ALA A 38 11.79 -6.79 -3.09
N VAL A 39 10.56 -6.35 -3.29
CA VAL A 39 9.80 -5.56 -2.31
C VAL A 39 8.45 -6.23 -2.10
N TYR A 40 8.00 -6.22 -0.85
CA TYR A 40 6.71 -6.76 -0.45
C TYR A 40 5.85 -5.66 0.10
N LEU A 41 4.60 -5.65 -0.30
CA LEU A 41 3.58 -4.78 0.28
C LEU A 41 3.04 -5.46 1.53
N HIS A 42 3.32 -4.89 2.68
CA HIS A 42 2.85 -5.39 3.97
C HIS A 42 1.62 -4.56 4.35
N TYR A 43 0.45 -5.17 4.37
CA TYR A 43 -0.78 -4.42 4.55
C TYR A 43 -1.76 -5.12 5.47
N GLY A 44 -2.67 -4.33 6.04
CA GLY A 44 -3.72 -4.83 6.90
C GLY A 44 -4.83 -3.80 7.03
N TYR A 45 -5.84 -4.13 7.79
CA TYR A 45 -7.07 -3.33 7.90
C TYR A 45 -7.33 -2.95 9.34
N GLY A 46 -8.04 -1.84 9.52
CA GLY A 46 -8.50 -1.39 10.82
C GLY A 46 -7.71 -0.21 11.36
N PRO A 47 -7.69 -0.02 12.69
CA PRO A 47 -6.95 1.09 13.27
C PRO A 47 -5.47 1.05 12.93
N ALA A 48 -4.87 2.23 12.75
CA ALA A 48 -3.47 2.33 12.31
C ALA A 48 -2.47 1.69 13.27
N ASP A 49 -2.85 1.53 14.53
CA ASP A 49 -2.00 0.93 15.56
C ASP A 49 -2.37 -0.52 15.89
N HIS A 50 -3.34 -1.09 15.18
CA HIS A 50 -3.78 -2.46 15.46
C HIS A 50 -4.41 -3.07 14.21
N TRP A 51 -3.56 -3.52 13.28
CA TRP A 51 -4.03 -4.03 11.99
C TRP A 51 -4.57 -5.46 12.14
N ALA A 52 -5.66 -5.75 11.41
CA ALA A 52 -6.20 -7.08 11.26
C ALA A 52 -5.96 -7.59 9.85
N ASP A 53 -6.00 -8.92 9.68
CA ASP A 53 -5.84 -9.57 8.37
C ASP A 53 -4.58 -9.12 7.65
N VAL A 54 -3.47 -9.06 8.38
CA VAL A 54 -2.19 -8.61 7.85
C VAL A 54 -1.64 -9.64 6.87
N ALA A 55 -1.15 -9.16 5.75
CA ALA A 55 -0.57 -10.00 4.71
C ALA A 55 0.63 -9.33 4.06
N ASP A 56 1.51 -10.15 3.53
CA ASP A 56 2.64 -9.70 2.71
C ASP A 56 2.38 -10.11 1.28
N LEU A 57 2.37 -9.14 0.37
CA LEU A 57 2.12 -9.38 -1.04
C LEU A 57 3.38 -9.06 -1.84
N PRO A 58 3.99 -10.03 -2.52
CA PRO A 58 5.14 -9.72 -3.37
C PRO A 58 4.74 -8.71 -4.44
N MET A 59 5.53 -7.65 -4.56
CA MET A 59 5.29 -6.62 -5.55
C MET A 59 5.98 -6.98 -6.86
N HIS A 60 5.37 -6.57 -7.95
CA HIS A 60 5.90 -6.78 -9.29
C HIS A 60 6.85 -5.65 -9.64
N ARG A 61 8.06 -6.01 -10.09
CA ARG A 61 9.04 -5.01 -10.48
C ARG A 61 8.68 -4.41 -11.83
N THR A 62 8.76 -3.08 -11.92
CA THR A 62 8.49 -2.32 -13.14
C THR A 62 9.68 -1.45 -13.49
N SER A 63 9.61 -0.75 -14.62
CA SER A 63 10.65 0.21 -14.99
C SER A 63 10.74 1.39 -14.03
N ASP A 64 9.66 1.66 -13.30
CA ASP A 64 9.55 2.81 -12.39
C ASP A 64 9.62 2.42 -10.91
N GLY A 65 9.88 1.15 -10.61
CA GLY A 65 9.91 0.67 -9.24
C GLY A 65 9.14 -0.63 -9.07
N PHE A 66 8.16 -0.65 -8.18
CA PHE A 66 7.39 -1.86 -7.85
C PHE A 66 5.91 -1.54 -7.81
N GLU A 67 5.06 -2.53 -8.10
CA GLU A 67 3.62 -2.35 -7.98
C GLU A 67 2.93 -3.62 -7.55
N ALA A 68 1.77 -3.46 -6.91
CA ALA A 68 0.89 -4.56 -6.56
C ALA A 68 -0.54 -4.05 -6.50
N SER A 69 -1.49 -4.94 -6.74
CA SER A 69 -2.90 -4.62 -6.64
C SER A 69 -3.53 -5.41 -5.51
N ILE A 70 -4.39 -4.76 -4.74
CA ILE A 70 -5.10 -5.36 -3.63
C ILE A 70 -6.59 -5.28 -3.92
N LYS A 71 -7.29 -6.38 -3.75
CA LYS A 71 -8.75 -6.32 -3.69
C LYS A 71 -9.14 -5.96 -2.27
N VAL A 72 -9.75 -4.80 -2.10
CA VAL A 72 -10.08 -4.25 -0.79
C VAL A 72 -11.27 -5.02 -0.21
N LYS A 73 -11.07 -5.71 0.91
CA LYS A 73 -12.08 -6.61 1.46
C LYS A 73 -12.72 -6.12 2.75
N SER A 74 -12.38 -4.92 3.18
CA SER A 74 -12.91 -4.32 4.40
C SER A 74 -13.45 -2.94 4.07
N ASN A 75 -14.31 -2.40 4.92
CA ASN A 75 -14.77 -1.01 4.81
C ASN A 75 -14.26 -0.15 5.98
N ASP A 76 -13.20 -0.58 6.63
CA ASP A 76 -12.51 0.18 7.67
C ASP A 76 -11.37 1.00 7.03
N ARG A 77 -10.14 0.87 7.53
CA ARG A 77 -8.97 1.56 6.98
C ARG A 77 -8.04 0.54 6.35
N LEU A 78 -7.39 0.94 5.26
CA LEU A 78 -6.30 0.19 4.67
C LEU A 78 -4.99 0.82 5.12
N ASN A 79 -4.13 0.02 5.77
CA ASN A 79 -2.83 0.44 6.24
C ASN A 79 -1.76 -0.38 5.55
N PHE A 80 -0.64 0.23 5.19
CA PHE A 80 0.43 -0.52 4.56
C PHE A 80 1.79 0.11 4.79
N CYS A 81 2.81 -0.70 4.60
CA CYS A 81 4.20 -0.29 4.51
C CYS A 81 4.92 -1.27 3.59
N PHE A 82 6.22 -1.16 3.47
CA PHE A 82 6.99 -1.95 2.52
C PHE A 82 8.18 -2.59 3.22
N LYS A 83 8.55 -3.79 2.75
CA LYS A 83 9.77 -4.44 3.20
C LYS A 83 10.45 -5.11 2.02
N ASP A 84 11.77 -5.30 2.12
CA ASP A 84 12.51 -6.05 1.12
C ASP A 84 12.78 -7.48 1.60
N SER A 85 13.46 -8.27 0.76
CA SER A 85 13.76 -9.66 1.09
C SER A 85 14.79 -9.82 2.19
N ALA A 86 15.50 -8.75 2.55
CA ALA A 86 16.48 -8.75 3.63
C ALA A 86 15.91 -8.20 4.95
N ASN A 87 14.60 -8.03 5.03
CA ASN A 87 13.89 -7.49 6.20
C ASN A 87 14.23 -6.03 6.52
N ASN A 88 14.59 -5.27 5.51
CA ASN A 88 14.63 -3.81 5.65
C ASN A 88 13.23 -3.27 5.42
N TRP A 89 12.83 -2.32 6.24
CA TRP A 89 11.47 -1.79 6.24
C TRP A 89 11.46 -0.33 5.82
N ASP A 90 10.45 0.04 5.05
CA ASP A 90 10.09 1.42 4.80
C ASP A 90 8.67 1.62 5.31
N ASN A 91 8.57 2.21 6.50
CA ASN A 91 7.28 2.45 7.17
C ASN A 91 6.99 3.94 7.30
N ASN A 92 7.52 4.75 6.38
CA ASN A 92 7.26 6.19 6.36
C ASN A 92 7.68 6.84 7.68
N SER A 93 8.87 6.51 8.18
CA SER A 93 9.40 7.01 9.47
C SER A 93 8.50 6.69 10.66
N GLY A 94 7.89 5.50 10.64
CA GLY A 94 7.03 5.03 11.72
C GLY A 94 5.56 5.39 11.57
N LYS A 95 5.20 6.11 10.52
CA LYS A 95 3.81 6.56 10.31
C LYS A 95 2.98 5.59 9.50
N ASP A 96 3.61 4.74 8.69
CA ASP A 96 2.96 3.91 7.69
C ASP A 96 2.18 4.76 6.69
N TRP A 97 1.45 4.11 5.79
CA TRP A 97 0.51 4.77 4.88
C TRP A 97 -0.87 4.22 5.19
N SER A 98 -1.87 5.09 5.22
CA SER A 98 -3.20 4.73 5.68
C SER A 98 -4.27 5.47 4.90
N TYR A 99 -5.30 4.75 4.48
CA TYR A 99 -6.43 5.30 3.73
C TYR A 99 -7.74 4.86 4.37
N THR A 100 -8.67 5.81 4.47
CA THR A 100 -10.06 5.47 4.78
C THR A 100 -10.65 4.72 3.59
N ILE A 101 -11.35 3.62 3.85
CA ILE A 101 -12.00 2.82 2.82
C ILE A 101 -13.46 3.26 2.74
N HIS A 102 -13.88 3.60 1.52
CA HIS A 102 -15.27 3.95 1.26
C HIS A 102 -16.11 2.70 1.07
N SER A 103 -17.35 2.75 1.54
CA SER A 103 -18.26 1.59 1.45
C SER A 103 -18.77 1.33 0.02
N GLY A 104 -18.60 2.28 -0.88
CA GLY A 104 -19.16 2.20 -2.23
C GLY A 104 -20.61 2.63 -2.31
N ARG A 105 -21.20 3.07 -1.21
CA ARG A 105 -22.59 3.55 -1.20
C ARG A 105 -22.63 5.03 -1.53
N LYS A 106 -23.66 5.41 -2.23
CA LYS A 106 -23.98 6.83 -2.43
C LYS A 106 -24.64 7.37 -1.17
N PRO A 107 -24.37 8.64 -0.86
CA PRO A 107 -25.03 9.29 0.28
C PRO A 107 -26.53 9.37 0.07
#